data_522856383bbfa64223f968a4abda51a1
#
_entry.id   522856383bbfa64223f968a4abda51a1
#
_cell.length_a   1.000
_cell.length_b   1.000
_cell.length_c   1.000
_cell.angle_alpha   90.00
_cell.angle_beta   90.00
_cell.angle_gamma   90.00
#
_symmetry.space_group_name_H-M   'P 1'
#
loop_
_entity.id
_entity.type
_entity.pdbx_description
1 polymer ?
#
loop_
_entity_poly.entity_id
_entity_poly.type
_entity_poly.pdbx_seq_one_letter_code
_entity_poly.pdbx_strand_id
1 'polypeptide(L)'
;MMKPLMTLIDLDENQKRNLGIEFTPQEIFQQVDLWNLTGEIIFCHLDELVDIFNSFLDKKNSIIYLTGAGTSEFVGYCLHSIFRQNFHIPVQVVSTGKIVTHPHDYFGDQNPLMISFARSGDSPESISAYEIANMYSNSVRHIVITCNFSMV
;
A
#
# COMPACT_ATOMS: atom_id res chain seq x y z
N MET A 1 -12.43 32.60 -9.89
CA MET A 1 -13.56 31.67 -9.68
C MET A 1 -13.08 30.29 -10.11
N MET A 2 -13.04 29.34 -9.18
CA MET A 2 -12.67 27.94 -9.51
C MET A 2 -13.71 27.35 -10.46
N LYS A 3 -13.28 26.81 -11.61
CA LYS A 3 -14.18 26.08 -12.51
C LYS A 3 -14.60 24.78 -11.83
N PRO A 4 -15.86 24.36 -11.90
CA PRO A 4 -16.27 23.06 -11.44
C PRO A 4 -15.46 21.94 -12.10
N LEU A 5 -15.18 20.85 -11.39
CA LEU A 5 -14.37 19.72 -11.91
C LEU A 5 -14.89 19.20 -13.27
N MET A 6 -16.18 19.08 -13.42
CA MET A 6 -16.82 18.64 -14.67
C MET A 6 -16.42 19.50 -15.88
N THR A 7 -16.37 20.83 -15.72
CA THR A 7 -15.95 21.72 -16.82
C THR A 7 -14.48 21.60 -17.18
N LEU A 8 -13.64 21.04 -16.29
CA LEU A 8 -12.23 20.77 -16.58
C LEU A 8 -12.07 19.44 -17.33
N ILE A 9 -12.94 18.46 -17.07
CA ILE A 9 -12.96 17.18 -17.78
C ILE A 9 -13.38 17.35 -19.23
N ASP A 10 -14.35 18.23 -19.49
CA ASP A 10 -14.91 18.48 -20.84
C ASP A 10 -14.02 19.34 -21.75
N LEU A 11 -12.88 19.85 -21.26
CA LEU A 11 -11.90 20.57 -22.08
C LEU A 11 -11.25 19.64 -23.09
N ASP A 12 -10.89 20.17 -24.27
CA ASP A 12 -10.11 19.43 -25.25
C ASP A 12 -8.64 19.20 -24.76
N GLU A 13 -7.96 18.24 -25.38
CA GLU A 13 -6.59 17.84 -25.00
C GLU A 13 -5.60 19.00 -25.02
N ASN A 14 -5.70 19.94 -25.98
CA ASN A 14 -4.79 21.07 -26.07
C ASN A 14 -5.06 22.08 -24.94
N GLN A 15 -6.31 22.29 -24.61
CA GLN A 15 -6.70 23.15 -23.48
C GLN A 15 -6.23 22.55 -22.15
N LYS A 16 -6.40 21.24 -21.95
CA LYS A 16 -5.92 20.52 -20.76
C LYS A 16 -4.40 20.63 -20.63
N ARG A 17 -3.66 20.43 -21.75
CA ARG A 17 -2.21 20.54 -21.79
C ARG A 17 -1.73 21.95 -21.47
N ASN A 18 -2.33 22.96 -22.07
CA ASN A 18 -1.98 24.37 -21.81
C ASN A 18 -2.20 24.79 -20.36
N LEU A 19 -3.16 24.16 -19.68
CA LEU A 19 -3.44 24.38 -18.28
C LEU A 19 -2.65 23.49 -17.32
N GLY A 20 -1.88 22.52 -17.83
CA GLY A 20 -1.15 21.55 -17.02
C GLY A 20 -2.06 20.60 -16.24
N ILE A 21 -3.24 20.29 -16.76
CA ILE A 21 -4.25 19.46 -16.10
C ILE A 21 -4.67 18.25 -16.94
N GLU A 22 -3.77 17.69 -17.72
CA GLU A 22 -4.09 16.60 -18.66
C GLU A 22 -4.77 15.41 -17.99
N PHE A 23 -4.34 15.04 -16.79
CA PHE A 23 -4.77 13.82 -16.11
C PHE A 23 -5.54 14.09 -14.82
N THR A 24 -5.14 15.09 -14.05
CA THR A 24 -5.64 15.31 -12.68
C THR A 24 -7.17 15.40 -12.54
N PRO A 25 -7.92 16.10 -13.40
CA PRO A 25 -9.36 16.14 -13.27
C PRO A 25 -10.04 14.79 -13.47
N GLN A 26 -9.55 14.00 -14.43
CA GLN A 26 -10.06 12.65 -14.69
C GLN A 26 -9.72 11.69 -13.53
N GLU A 27 -8.49 11.76 -13.02
CA GLU A 27 -8.04 10.96 -11.88
C GLU A 27 -8.87 11.24 -10.61
N ILE A 28 -9.24 12.49 -10.38
CA ILE A 28 -10.13 12.85 -9.26
C ILE A 28 -11.55 12.34 -9.50
N PHE A 29 -12.06 12.46 -10.72
CA PHE A 29 -13.44 12.11 -11.05
C PHE A 29 -13.71 10.62 -10.93
N GLN A 30 -12.76 9.79 -11.36
CA GLN A 30 -12.91 8.32 -11.35
C GLN A 30 -12.78 7.69 -9.95
N GLN A 31 -12.37 8.44 -8.90
CA GLN A 31 -12.09 7.89 -7.58
C GLN A 31 -13.24 7.08 -7.00
N VAL A 32 -14.48 7.55 -7.14
CA VAL A 32 -15.65 6.87 -6.57
C VAL A 32 -15.84 5.49 -7.19
N ASP A 33 -15.67 5.38 -8.51
CA ASP A 33 -15.79 4.10 -9.22
C ASP A 33 -14.66 3.15 -8.81
N LEU A 34 -13.44 3.68 -8.67
CA LEU A 34 -12.29 2.90 -8.21
C LEU A 34 -12.44 2.43 -6.76
N TRP A 35 -13.05 3.21 -5.88
CA TRP A 35 -13.34 2.77 -4.50
C TRP A 35 -14.32 1.61 -4.48
N ASN A 36 -15.39 1.67 -5.29
CA ASN A 36 -16.35 0.59 -5.41
C ASN A 36 -15.67 -0.69 -5.94
N LEU A 37 -14.89 -0.57 -7.01
CA LEU A 37 -14.14 -1.70 -7.58
C LEU A 37 -13.15 -2.29 -6.56
N THR A 38 -12.43 -1.44 -5.82
CA THR A 38 -11.51 -1.89 -4.77
C THR A 38 -12.25 -2.66 -3.67
N GLY A 39 -13.44 -2.18 -3.28
CA GLY A 39 -14.30 -2.87 -2.32
C GLY A 39 -14.72 -4.26 -2.82
N GLU A 40 -15.09 -4.40 -4.10
CA GLU A 40 -15.44 -5.69 -4.72
C GLU A 40 -14.23 -6.64 -4.73
N ILE A 41 -13.04 -6.16 -5.09
CA ILE A 41 -11.80 -6.96 -5.08
C ILE A 41 -11.51 -7.47 -3.66
N ILE A 42 -11.56 -6.60 -2.66
CA ILE A 42 -11.34 -7.00 -1.26
C ILE A 42 -12.37 -8.04 -0.82
N PHE A 43 -13.64 -7.86 -1.18
CA PHE A 43 -14.70 -8.80 -0.83
C PHE A 43 -14.50 -10.19 -1.47
N CYS A 44 -14.01 -10.24 -2.70
CA CYS A 44 -13.67 -11.51 -3.37
C CYS A 44 -12.52 -12.27 -2.71
N HIS A 45 -11.60 -11.56 -2.04
CA HIS A 45 -10.45 -12.13 -1.35
C HIS A 45 -10.59 -12.14 0.19
N LEU A 46 -11.80 -11.90 0.72
CA LEU A 46 -12.01 -11.71 2.14
C LEU A 46 -11.59 -12.91 2.97
N ASP A 47 -11.97 -14.12 2.56
CA ASP A 47 -11.65 -15.35 3.28
C ASP A 47 -10.13 -15.56 3.35
N GLU A 48 -9.42 -15.35 2.26
CA GLU A 48 -7.96 -15.44 2.18
C GLU A 48 -7.27 -14.41 3.11
N LEU A 49 -7.75 -13.17 3.10
CA LEU A 49 -7.25 -12.12 3.98
C LEU A 49 -7.50 -12.46 5.45
N VAL A 50 -8.69 -12.96 5.79
CA VAL A 50 -9.03 -13.38 7.16
C VAL A 50 -8.11 -14.52 7.62
N ASP A 51 -7.83 -15.50 6.77
CA ASP A 51 -6.93 -16.60 7.09
C ASP A 51 -5.48 -16.12 7.31
N ILE A 52 -5.00 -15.19 6.48
CA ILE A 52 -3.70 -14.56 6.68
C ILE A 52 -3.63 -13.87 8.04
N PHE A 53 -4.60 -13.03 8.37
CA PHE A 53 -4.62 -12.30 9.64
C PHE A 53 -4.75 -13.25 10.84
N ASN A 54 -5.68 -14.19 10.84
CA ASN A 54 -5.87 -15.14 11.94
C ASN A 54 -4.58 -15.94 12.19
N SER A 55 -4.00 -16.50 11.13
CA SER A 55 -2.78 -17.31 11.24
C SER A 55 -1.55 -16.49 11.68
N PHE A 56 -1.60 -15.17 11.52
CA PHE A 56 -0.56 -14.25 11.95
C PHE A 56 -0.78 -13.76 13.40
N LEU A 57 -2.01 -13.39 13.77
CA LEU A 57 -2.32 -12.83 15.09
C LEU A 57 -2.10 -13.81 16.24
N ASP A 58 -2.27 -15.10 15.99
CA ASP A 58 -2.08 -16.17 17.00
C ASP A 58 -0.60 -16.42 17.34
N LYS A 59 0.34 -15.81 16.61
CA LYS A 59 1.76 -16.02 16.83
C LYS A 59 2.32 -15.07 17.88
N LYS A 60 3.25 -15.60 18.65
CA LYS A 60 4.03 -14.79 19.59
C LYS A 60 4.95 -13.82 18.83
N ASN A 61 5.11 -12.61 19.37
CA ASN A 61 5.94 -11.55 18.80
C ASN A 61 5.48 -11.06 17.41
N SER A 62 4.18 -11.12 17.13
CA SER A 62 3.62 -10.58 15.88
C SER A 62 3.75 -9.06 15.83
N ILE A 63 4.11 -8.55 14.64
CA ILE A 63 4.23 -7.11 14.34
C ILE A 63 3.75 -6.84 12.91
N ILE A 64 3.03 -5.74 12.70
CA ILE A 64 2.65 -5.28 11.37
C ILE A 64 3.59 -4.16 10.92
N TYR A 65 4.19 -4.32 9.75
CA TYR A 65 4.90 -3.27 9.04
C TYR A 65 4.04 -2.74 7.89
N LEU A 66 3.66 -1.46 7.96
CA LEU A 66 3.05 -0.73 6.86
C LEU A 66 4.17 -0.06 6.07
N THR A 67 4.42 -0.50 4.84
CA THR A 67 5.60 -0.08 4.10
C THR A 67 5.28 0.44 2.70
N GLY A 68 6.13 1.31 2.20
CA GLY A 68 6.04 1.89 0.87
C GLY A 68 7.26 2.73 0.54
N ALA A 69 7.40 3.10 -0.73
CA ALA A 69 8.44 4.02 -1.22
C ALA A 69 7.84 5.40 -1.52
N GLY A 70 8.50 6.47 -1.10
CA GLY A 70 8.08 7.84 -1.36
C GLY A 70 6.65 8.11 -0.88
N THR A 71 5.77 8.57 -1.78
CA THR A 71 4.38 8.91 -1.44
C THR A 71 3.58 7.70 -0.91
N SER A 72 3.91 6.49 -1.34
CA SER A 72 3.24 5.27 -0.87
C SER A 72 3.48 5.01 0.63
N GLU A 73 4.57 5.49 1.21
CA GLU A 73 4.82 5.42 2.66
C GLU A 73 3.75 6.17 3.46
N PHE A 74 3.24 7.29 2.93
CA PHE A 74 2.22 8.10 3.61
C PHE A 74 0.89 7.37 3.79
N VAL A 75 0.57 6.39 2.94
CA VAL A 75 -0.60 5.51 3.14
C VAL A 75 -0.48 4.78 4.49
N GLY A 76 0.71 4.28 4.80
CA GLY A 76 1.00 3.65 6.08
C GLY A 76 0.73 4.60 7.27
N TYR A 77 1.18 5.85 7.20
CA TYR A 77 0.91 6.84 8.25
C TYR A 77 -0.59 7.12 8.43
N CYS A 78 -1.36 7.20 7.34
CA CYS A 78 -2.81 7.38 7.43
C CYS A 78 -3.50 6.19 8.11
N LEU A 79 -3.02 4.97 7.90
CA LEU A 79 -3.62 3.75 8.41
C LEU A 79 -3.12 3.34 9.79
N HIS A 80 -1.95 3.83 10.22
CA HIS A 80 -1.27 3.40 11.43
C HIS A 80 -2.17 3.37 12.68
N SER A 81 -2.89 4.46 12.94
CA SER A 81 -3.76 4.57 14.11
C SER A 81 -4.92 3.59 14.06
N ILE A 82 -5.51 3.39 12.88
CA ILE A 82 -6.62 2.46 12.66
C ILE A 82 -6.16 1.03 12.93
N PHE A 83 -5.00 0.64 12.39
CA PHE A 83 -4.43 -0.69 12.62
C PHE A 83 -4.12 -0.93 14.09
N ARG A 84 -3.48 0.02 14.77
CA ARG A 84 -3.17 -0.11 16.21
C ARG A 84 -4.41 -0.27 17.09
N GLN A 85 -5.49 0.44 16.76
CA GLN A 85 -6.73 0.37 17.53
C GLN A 85 -7.46 -0.99 17.38
N ASN A 86 -7.36 -1.61 16.20
CA ASN A 86 -8.12 -2.81 15.89
C ASN A 86 -7.34 -4.11 16.15
N PHE A 87 -6.02 -4.14 15.94
CA PHE A 87 -5.25 -5.40 16.03
C PHE A 87 -4.59 -5.64 17.39
N HIS A 88 -4.49 -4.64 18.26
CA HIS A 88 -3.86 -4.74 19.59
C HIS A 88 -2.44 -5.33 19.62
N ILE A 89 -1.72 -5.26 18.50
CA ILE A 89 -0.33 -5.67 18.33
C ILE A 89 0.51 -4.49 17.88
N PRO A 90 1.85 -4.55 17.99
CA PRO A 90 2.72 -3.52 17.45
C PRO A 90 2.49 -3.28 15.95
N VAL A 91 2.36 -2.03 15.56
CA VAL A 91 2.26 -1.58 14.16
C VAL A 91 3.31 -0.50 13.96
N GLN A 92 4.10 -0.60 12.91
CA GLN A 92 5.10 0.40 12.55
C GLN A 92 4.97 0.78 11.07
N VAL A 93 5.19 2.06 10.78
CA VAL A 93 5.33 2.55 9.41
C VAL A 93 6.82 2.62 9.11
N VAL A 94 7.24 1.92 8.06
CA VAL A 94 8.66 1.80 7.70
C VAL A 94 8.83 1.99 6.21
N SER A 95 9.65 2.94 5.77
CA SER A 95 9.95 3.07 4.35
C SER A 95 10.73 1.86 3.82
N THR A 96 10.50 1.50 2.56
CA THR A 96 11.27 0.45 1.88
C THR A 96 12.77 0.71 1.93
N GLY A 97 13.20 1.97 1.81
CA GLY A 97 14.60 2.35 1.92
C GLY A 97 15.23 2.01 3.27
N LYS A 98 14.50 2.16 4.38
CA LYS A 98 14.99 1.75 5.71
C LYS A 98 15.12 0.25 5.85
N ILE A 99 14.15 -0.51 5.32
CA ILE A 99 14.22 -1.98 5.30
C ILE A 99 15.46 -2.45 4.55
N VAL A 100 15.72 -1.85 3.38
CA VAL A 100 16.87 -2.21 2.53
C VAL A 100 18.21 -1.88 3.21
N THR A 101 18.31 -0.74 3.87
CA THR A 101 19.57 -0.25 4.42
C THR A 101 19.86 -0.78 5.84
N HIS A 102 18.83 -1.08 6.62
CA HIS A 102 18.95 -1.46 8.04
C HIS A 102 18.02 -2.65 8.38
N PRO A 103 18.13 -3.79 7.69
CA PRO A 103 17.18 -4.91 7.88
C PRO A 103 17.22 -5.49 9.30
N HIS A 104 18.35 -5.48 9.96
CA HIS A 104 18.49 -5.97 11.33
C HIS A 104 17.66 -5.21 12.38
N ASP A 105 17.24 -3.98 12.07
CA ASP A 105 16.39 -3.19 12.96
C ASP A 105 14.92 -3.69 12.95
N TYR A 106 14.54 -4.42 11.90
CA TYR A 106 13.16 -4.83 11.64
C TYR A 106 12.93 -6.33 11.68
N PHE A 107 13.96 -7.12 11.39
CA PHE A 107 13.85 -8.58 11.30
C PHE A 107 14.79 -9.25 12.31
N GLY A 108 14.22 -9.95 13.26
CA GLY A 108 14.89 -10.72 14.31
C GLY A 108 13.94 -11.81 14.80
N ASP A 109 13.66 -11.84 16.10
CA ASP A 109 12.75 -12.82 16.71
C ASP A 109 11.27 -12.53 16.51
N GLN A 110 10.93 -11.58 15.63
CA GLN A 110 9.57 -11.15 15.35
C GLN A 110 8.92 -12.00 14.26
N ASN A 111 7.58 -12.07 14.30
CA ASN A 111 6.77 -12.59 13.21
C ASN A 111 6.13 -11.42 12.45
N PRO A 112 6.76 -10.91 11.40
CA PRO A 112 6.26 -9.74 10.71
C PRO A 112 5.20 -10.08 9.66
N LEU A 113 4.14 -9.25 9.61
CA LEU A 113 3.26 -9.10 8.47
C LEU A 113 3.63 -7.79 7.78
N MET A 114 4.19 -7.87 6.58
CA MET A 114 4.47 -6.70 5.76
C MET A 114 3.28 -6.40 4.84
N ILE A 115 2.68 -5.23 5.03
CA ILE A 115 1.65 -4.69 4.12
C ILE A 115 2.32 -3.60 3.29
N SER A 116 2.58 -3.92 2.02
CA SER A 116 3.33 -3.07 1.10
C SER A 116 2.39 -2.30 0.18
N PHE A 117 2.51 -0.98 0.21
CA PHE A 117 1.77 -0.09 -0.68
C PHE A 117 2.67 0.33 -1.83
N ALA A 118 2.24 0.06 -3.06
CA ALA A 118 2.99 0.37 -4.26
C ALA A 118 2.07 0.79 -5.40
N ARG A 119 2.47 1.74 -6.23
CA ARG A 119 1.72 2.08 -7.44
C ARG A 119 1.98 1.06 -8.54
N SER A 120 3.22 0.94 -8.99
CA SER A 120 3.60 -0.03 -10.03
C SER A 120 3.98 -1.41 -9.47
N GLY A 121 4.49 -1.45 -8.23
CA GLY A 121 4.96 -2.69 -7.60
C GLY A 121 6.35 -3.15 -8.03
N ASP A 122 6.91 -2.57 -9.09
CA ASP A 122 8.16 -2.97 -9.75
C ASP A 122 9.34 -2.03 -9.46
N SER A 123 9.20 -1.10 -8.52
CA SER A 123 10.33 -0.25 -8.15
C SER A 123 11.44 -1.07 -7.50
N PRO A 124 12.73 -0.79 -7.82
CA PRO A 124 13.86 -1.52 -7.25
C PRO A 124 13.83 -1.58 -5.72
N GLU A 125 13.42 -0.48 -5.07
CA GLU A 125 13.33 -0.39 -3.61
C GLU A 125 12.23 -1.32 -3.05
N SER A 126 11.08 -1.43 -3.75
CA SER A 126 9.99 -2.29 -3.31
C SER A 126 10.35 -3.76 -3.44
N ILE A 127 10.95 -4.14 -4.57
CA ILE A 127 11.43 -5.50 -4.81
C ILE A 127 12.52 -5.86 -3.80
N SER A 128 13.52 -4.99 -3.62
CA SER A 128 14.61 -5.23 -2.66
C SER A 128 14.10 -5.36 -1.22
N ALA A 129 13.12 -4.56 -0.81
CA ALA A 129 12.55 -4.66 0.53
C ALA A 129 11.82 -6.00 0.74
N TYR A 130 11.11 -6.51 -0.27
CA TYR A 130 10.48 -7.83 -0.26
C TYR A 130 11.51 -8.95 -0.15
N GLU A 131 12.55 -8.93 -1.00
CA GLU A 131 13.62 -9.96 -1.01
C GLU A 131 14.39 -9.97 0.31
N ILE A 132 14.76 -8.80 0.84
CA ILE A 132 15.46 -8.67 2.12
C ILE A 132 14.59 -9.16 3.27
N ALA A 133 13.31 -8.85 3.30
CA ALA A 133 12.43 -9.36 4.33
C ALA A 133 12.40 -10.90 4.35
N ASN A 134 12.32 -11.54 3.19
CA ASN A 134 12.39 -13.00 3.07
C ASN A 134 13.76 -13.58 3.44
N MET A 135 14.85 -12.84 3.20
CA MET A 135 16.20 -13.27 3.56
C MET A 135 16.41 -13.22 5.08
N TYR A 136 15.87 -12.21 5.76
CA TYR A 136 16.09 -11.96 7.19
C TYR A 136 15.03 -12.55 8.11
N SER A 137 13.89 -12.98 7.59
CA SER A 137 12.81 -13.59 8.38
C SER A 137 12.16 -14.75 7.64
N ASN A 138 12.31 -15.97 8.20
CA ASN A 138 11.64 -17.16 7.68
C ASN A 138 10.12 -17.18 7.97
N SER A 139 9.62 -16.25 8.77
CA SER A 139 8.22 -16.19 9.20
C SER A 139 7.47 -14.99 8.62
N VAL A 140 8.12 -14.17 7.81
CA VAL A 140 7.48 -13.00 7.20
C VAL A 140 6.32 -13.43 6.30
N ARG A 141 5.25 -12.65 6.37
CA ARG A 141 4.11 -12.73 5.46
C ARG A 141 3.96 -11.42 4.73
N HIS A 142 3.44 -11.48 3.51
CA HIS A 142 3.29 -10.31 2.66
C HIS A 142 1.86 -10.15 2.20
N ILE A 143 1.36 -8.91 2.29
CA ILE A 143 0.19 -8.42 1.56
C ILE A 143 0.69 -7.26 0.71
N VAL A 144 0.54 -7.36 -0.60
CA VAL A 144 0.94 -6.29 -1.53
C VAL A 144 -0.30 -5.64 -2.11
N ILE A 145 -0.42 -4.34 -1.92
CA ILE A 145 -1.50 -3.51 -2.48
C ILE A 145 -0.89 -2.66 -3.58
N THR A 146 -1.23 -2.98 -4.82
CA THR A 146 -0.66 -2.34 -6.02
C THR A 146 -1.73 -2.02 -7.05
N CYS A 147 -1.47 -1.01 -7.90
CA CYS A 147 -2.28 -0.71 -9.08
C CYS A 147 -1.86 -1.54 -10.31
N ASN A 148 -0.86 -2.41 -10.18
CA ASN A 148 -0.34 -3.23 -11.29
C ASN A 148 -0.93 -4.64 -11.22
N PHE A 149 -1.80 -4.99 -12.17
CA PHE A 149 -2.44 -6.30 -12.26
C PHE A 149 -1.53 -7.40 -12.86
N SER A 150 -0.36 -7.07 -13.37
CA SER A 150 0.55 -8.04 -14.02
C SER A 150 1.54 -8.71 -13.04
N MET A 151 1.42 -8.45 -11.74
CA MET A 151 2.26 -9.05 -10.70
C MET A 151 1.62 -10.27 -9.99
N VAL A 152 0.59 -10.87 -10.59
CA VAL A 152 -0.05 -12.09 -10.08
C VAL A 152 0.48 -13.30 -10.82
#